data_cf03963b697bc3ad9e32cee7a1f48ff7
#
_entry.id   cf03963b697bc3ad9e32cee7a1f48ff7
#
_cell.length_a   1.000
_cell.length_b   1.000
_cell.length_c   1.000
_cell.angle_alpha   90.00
_cell.angle_beta   90.00
_cell.angle_gamma   90.00
#
_symmetry.space_group_name_H-M   'P 1'
#
loop_
_entity.id
_entity.type
_entity.pdbx_description
1 polymer ?
#
loop_
_entity_poly.entity_id
_entity_poly.type
_entity_poly.pdbx_seq_one_letter_code
_entity_poly.pdbx_strand_id
1 'polypeptide(L)'
;MKSLLKIVAIGAFAWFSMLALADGEAANEVEAKLSASIVRMVGNKEVLELADKAKPGDVIEYSVVYRNPSKPIKGVLATLPVPQGMEYIAGSATPKAAMASLDGNTFAAIPLKRQVKLADGKTVEQLVPYSDYRFLQWKLGDMANKASFKVSARMRVSAASTSAAPTNQQAK
;
A
#
# COMPACT_ATOMS: atom_id res chain seq x y z
N MET A 1 -57.30 50.69 44.98
CA MET A 1 -56.79 49.32 45.00
C MET A 1 -55.55 49.33 44.16
N LYS A 2 -54.41 49.18 44.80
CA LYS A 2 -53.10 49.51 44.24
C LYS A 2 -52.39 48.22 43.81
N SER A 3 -52.18 48.08 42.50
CA SER A 3 -51.41 46.99 41.96
C SER A 3 -49.92 47.38 41.84
N LEU A 4 -49.07 46.70 42.56
CA LEU A 4 -47.60 46.87 42.49
C LEU A 4 -47.02 46.07 41.33
N LEU A 5 -46.48 46.79 40.36
CA LEU A 5 -45.70 46.21 39.25
C LEU A 5 -44.26 45.98 39.72
N LYS A 6 -43.87 44.72 39.85
CA LYS A 6 -42.48 44.37 40.13
C LYS A 6 -41.70 44.18 38.81
N ILE A 7 -40.76 45.08 38.57
CA ILE A 7 -39.81 44.98 37.45
C ILE A 7 -38.73 44.04 37.88
N VAL A 8 -38.60 42.88 37.17
CA VAL A 8 -37.47 41.97 37.28
C VAL A 8 -36.49 42.33 36.18
N ALA A 9 -35.35 42.87 36.58
CA ALA A 9 -34.20 43.08 35.67
C ALA A 9 -33.52 41.76 35.40
N ILE A 10 -33.61 41.24 34.17
CA ILE A 10 -32.87 40.09 33.69
C ILE A 10 -31.53 40.60 33.18
N GLY A 11 -30.47 40.34 33.98
CA GLY A 11 -29.10 40.58 33.59
C GLY A 11 -28.68 39.57 32.48
N ALA A 12 -28.45 40.09 31.29
CA ALA A 12 -27.86 39.30 30.20
C ALA A 12 -26.38 39.04 30.51
N PHE A 13 -26.06 37.83 30.94
CA PHE A 13 -24.69 37.37 31.05
C PHE A 13 -24.25 36.94 29.66
N ALA A 14 -23.52 37.82 28.95
CA ALA A 14 -22.89 37.51 27.69
C ALA A 14 -21.73 36.50 27.94
N TRP A 15 -21.98 35.22 27.65
CA TRP A 15 -20.92 34.25 27.55
C TRP A 15 -20.19 34.49 26.24
N PHE A 16 -19.05 35.14 26.34
CA PHE A 16 -18.09 35.26 25.28
C PHE A 16 -17.42 33.87 25.12
N SER A 17 -17.99 33.03 24.25
CA SER A 17 -17.38 31.77 23.84
C SER A 17 -16.16 32.13 23.02
N MET A 18 -14.98 32.06 23.66
CA MET A 18 -13.68 32.12 23.00
C MET A 18 -13.56 30.84 22.19
N LEU A 19 -13.84 30.88 20.87
CA LEU A 19 -13.43 29.86 19.93
C LEU A 19 -11.90 29.87 19.95
N ALA A 20 -11.31 28.92 20.67
CA ALA A 20 -9.94 28.53 20.43
C ALA A 20 -9.90 27.92 19.02
N LEU A 21 -9.41 28.70 18.05
CA LEU A 21 -8.90 28.17 16.79
C LEU A 21 -7.74 27.27 17.19
N ALA A 22 -8.01 25.95 17.29
CA ALA A 22 -6.96 24.97 17.26
C ALA A 22 -6.31 25.12 15.88
N ASP A 23 -5.17 25.80 15.83
CA ASP A 23 -4.23 25.65 14.72
C ASP A 23 -3.92 24.16 14.65
N GLY A 24 -4.66 23.46 13.79
CA GLY A 24 -4.33 22.10 13.39
C GLY A 24 -2.96 22.18 12.73
N GLU A 25 -1.95 21.81 13.51
CA GLU A 25 -0.60 21.58 12.99
C GLU A 25 -0.78 20.62 11.82
N ALA A 26 -0.62 21.14 10.59
CA ALA A 26 -0.72 20.34 9.38
C ALA A 26 0.24 19.16 9.55
N ALA A 27 -0.31 17.97 9.75
CA ALA A 27 0.48 16.77 9.90
C ALA A 27 1.45 16.73 8.72
N ASN A 28 2.73 16.49 9.00
CA ASN A 28 3.77 16.32 7.99
C ASN A 28 3.48 15.04 7.20
N GLU A 29 2.49 15.09 6.30
CA GLU A 29 2.13 13.96 5.47
C GLU A 29 3.06 13.86 4.29
N VAL A 30 3.65 12.67 4.13
CA VAL A 30 4.38 12.31 2.91
C VAL A 30 3.36 12.09 1.80
N GLU A 31 3.47 12.88 0.74
CA GLU A 31 2.68 12.66 -0.47
C GLU A 31 3.16 11.40 -1.18
N ALA A 32 2.25 10.51 -1.57
CA ALA A 32 2.54 9.31 -2.33
C ALA A 32 1.74 9.30 -3.64
N LYS A 33 2.45 9.26 -4.77
CA LYS A 33 1.83 9.15 -6.10
C LYS A 33 2.14 7.80 -6.72
N LEU A 34 1.12 6.94 -6.81
CA LEU A 34 1.20 5.64 -7.49
C LEU A 34 0.96 5.80 -8.99
N SER A 35 1.73 5.07 -9.80
CA SER A 35 1.51 4.86 -11.22
C SER A 35 1.67 3.39 -11.58
N ALA A 36 0.91 2.92 -12.58
CA ALA A 36 1.00 1.59 -13.13
C ALA A 36 1.18 1.68 -14.64
N SER A 37 2.14 0.95 -15.19
CA SER A 37 2.43 0.93 -16.62
C SER A 37 2.65 -0.50 -17.09
N ILE A 38 2.14 -0.84 -18.27
CA ILE A 38 2.43 -2.11 -18.95
C ILE A 38 3.84 -2.02 -19.53
N VAL A 39 4.65 -3.02 -19.28
CA VAL A 39 5.99 -3.16 -19.89
C VAL A 39 5.84 -3.86 -21.22
N ARG A 40 6.15 -3.16 -22.31
CA ARG A 40 6.13 -3.69 -23.68
C ARG A 40 7.53 -3.72 -24.26
N MET A 41 7.80 -4.71 -25.09
CA MET A 41 8.99 -4.72 -25.94
C MET A 41 8.63 -4.20 -27.32
N VAL A 42 9.26 -3.10 -27.73
CA VAL A 42 9.14 -2.56 -29.10
C VAL A 42 10.52 -2.66 -29.76
N GLY A 43 10.69 -3.65 -30.62
CA GLY A 43 12.02 -4.08 -31.05
C GLY A 43 12.82 -4.59 -29.85
N ASN A 44 14.03 -4.03 -29.63
CA ASN A 44 14.92 -4.38 -28.51
C ASN A 44 14.85 -3.39 -27.34
N LYS A 45 13.79 -2.55 -27.25
CA LYS A 45 13.64 -1.55 -26.18
C LYS A 45 12.39 -1.81 -25.38
N GLU A 46 12.51 -1.69 -24.07
CA GLU A 46 11.35 -1.64 -23.18
C GLU A 46 10.67 -0.28 -23.28
N VAL A 47 9.34 -0.28 -23.41
CA VAL A 47 8.48 0.90 -23.41
C VAL A 47 7.42 0.71 -22.31
N LEU A 48 7.15 1.77 -21.57
CA LEU A 48 6.11 1.80 -20.56
C LEU A 48 4.86 2.47 -21.13
N GLU A 49 3.76 1.73 -21.18
CA GLU A 49 2.44 2.21 -21.62
C GLU A 49 1.49 2.27 -20.44
N LEU A 50 0.45 3.12 -20.52
CA LEU A 50 -0.56 3.17 -19.43
C LEU A 50 -1.25 1.81 -19.25
N ALA A 51 -1.43 1.40 -18.00
CA ALA A 51 -2.01 0.10 -17.66
C ALA A 51 -3.54 0.14 -17.58
N ASP A 52 -4.21 0.62 -18.62
CA ASP A 52 -5.67 0.70 -18.68
C ASP A 52 -6.35 -0.61 -19.11
N LYS A 53 -5.64 -1.49 -19.82
CA LYS A 53 -6.17 -2.75 -20.39
C LYS A 53 -5.17 -3.90 -20.24
N ALA A 54 -4.80 -4.22 -19.01
CA ALA A 54 -3.92 -5.33 -18.73
C ALA A 54 -4.60 -6.69 -18.99
N LYS A 55 -3.87 -7.63 -19.59
CA LYS A 55 -4.31 -9.00 -19.89
C LYS A 55 -3.51 -10.01 -19.08
N PRO A 56 -4.02 -11.24 -18.87
CA PRO A 56 -3.24 -12.33 -18.30
C PRO A 56 -1.89 -12.49 -19.03
N GLY A 57 -0.82 -12.60 -18.26
CA GLY A 57 0.56 -12.67 -18.75
C GLY A 57 1.26 -11.32 -18.93
N ASP A 58 0.55 -10.21 -18.98
CA ASP A 58 1.16 -8.88 -19.04
C ASP A 58 2.01 -8.61 -17.81
N VAL A 59 3.10 -7.87 -18.02
CA VAL A 59 3.97 -7.37 -16.95
C VAL A 59 3.61 -5.92 -16.69
N ILE A 60 3.25 -5.63 -15.44
CA ILE A 60 2.92 -4.26 -14.99
C ILE A 60 4.05 -3.78 -14.09
N GLU A 61 4.60 -2.61 -14.38
CA GLU A 61 5.48 -1.90 -13.47
C GLU A 61 4.64 -0.94 -12.61
N TYR A 62 4.62 -1.21 -11.30
CA TYR A 62 4.07 -0.30 -10.31
C TYR A 62 5.19 0.58 -9.79
N SER A 63 4.96 1.88 -9.73
CA SER A 63 5.94 2.85 -9.28
C SER A 63 5.26 3.85 -8.34
N VAL A 64 5.87 4.10 -7.19
CA VAL A 64 5.40 5.11 -6.24
C VAL A 64 6.47 6.16 -6.04
N VAL A 65 6.09 7.41 -6.23
CA VAL A 65 6.92 8.57 -5.88
C VAL A 65 6.43 9.11 -4.55
N TYR A 66 7.31 9.06 -3.54
CA TYR A 66 7.10 9.66 -2.23
C TYR A 66 7.76 11.03 -2.22
N ARG A 67 7.05 12.05 -1.77
CA ARG A 67 7.54 13.41 -1.65
C ARG A 67 7.24 13.95 -0.26
N ASN A 68 8.26 14.52 0.38
CA ASN A 68 8.08 15.26 1.61
C ASN A 68 7.88 16.76 1.29
N PRO A 69 6.67 17.32 1.41
CA PRO A 69 6.41 18.72 1.05
C PRO A 69 6.93 19.71 2.10
N SER A 70 7.21 19.28 3.32
CA SER A 70 7.45 20.18 4.46
C SER A 70 8.69 19.81 5.28
N LYS A 71 8.57 19.71 6.58
CA LYS A 71 9.69 19.50 7.53
C LYS A 71 10.34 18.12 7.36
N PRO A 72 11.62 17.94 7.74
CA PRO A 72 12.27 16.63 7.72
C PRO A 72 11.49 15.58 8.51
N ILE A 73 11.34 14.38 7.94
CA ILE A 73 10.64 13.23 8.53
C ILE A 73 11.64 12.11 8.68
N LYS A 74 11.61 11.41 9.83
CA LYS A 74 12.52 10.31 10.13
C LYS A 74 11.86 8.96 9.90
N GLY A 75 12.67 7.98 9.49
CA GLY A 75 12.28 6.57 9.45
C GLY A 75 11.16 6.24 8.48
N VAL A 76 11.10 6.90 7.32
CA VAL A 76 10.04 6.68 6.32
C VAL A 76 10.14 5.28 5.73
N LEU A 77 9.00 4.58 5.71
CA LEU A 77 8.82 3.29 5.08
C LEU A 77 7.93 3.45 3.85
N ALA A 78 8.39 2.94 2.71
CA ALA A 78 7.58 2.87 1.49
C ALA A 78 6.97 1.48 1.37
N THR A 79 5.67 1.38 1.29
CA THR A 79 4.97 0.09 1.11
C THR A 79 4.21 0.09 -0.21
N LEU A 80 4.40 -0.97 -1.00
CA LEU A 80 3.71 -1.20 -2.25
C LEU A 80 2.90 -2.50 -2.14
N PRO A 81 1.55 -2.44 -2.22
CA PRO A 81 0.74 -3.66 -2.23
C PRO A 81 0.93 -4.43 -3.55
N VAL A 82 0.93 -5.75 -3.47
CA VAL A 82 0.84 -6.65 -4.62
C VAL A 82 -0.64 -6.95 -4.84
N PRO A 83 -1.25 -6.48 -5.95
CA PRO A 83 -2.67 -6.69 -6.20
C PRO A 83 -3.02 -8.17 -6.29
N GLN A 84 -4.23 -8.52 -5.86
CA GLN A 84 -4.73 -9.89 -6.02
C GLN A 84 -4.77 -10.28 -7.50
N GLY A 85 -4.40 -11.50 -7.81
CA GLY A 85 -4.27 -11.97 -9.20
C GLY A 85 -2.98 -11.53 -9.88
N MET A 86 -2.02 -11.02 -9.13
CA MET A 86 -0.68 -10.71 -9.64
C MET A 86 0.40 -11.45 -8.88
N GLU A 87 1.50 -11.71 -9.57
CA GLU A 87 2.70 -12.34 -9.04
C GLU A 87 3.88 -11.38 -9.11
N TYR A 88 4.59 -11.19 -7.99
CA TYR A 88 5.81 -10.41 -7.97
C TYR A 88 6.89 -11.05 -8.85
N ILE A 89 7.54 -10.25 -9.69
CA ILE A 89 8.67 -10.70 -10.51
C ILE A 89 9.97 -10.51 -9.72
N ALA A 90 10.63 -11.62 -9.39
CA ALA A 90 11.86 -11.62 -8.62
C ALA A 90 12.92 -10.66 -9.19
N GLY A 91 13.58 -9.92 -8.30
CA GLY A 91 14.66 -9.02 -8.69
C GLY A 91 14.22 -7.74 -9.40
N SER A 92 12.91 -7.52 -9.61
CA SER A 92 12.37 -6.31 -10.28
C SER A 92 12.22 -5.10 -9.35
N ALA A 93 12.35 -5.29 -8.05
CA ALA A 93 12.22 -4.20 -7.08
C ALA A 93 13.35 -3.17 -7.23
N THR A 94 13.00 -1.90 -7.24
CA THR A 94 13.93 -0.78 -7.26
C THR A 94 13.55 0.22 -6.15
N PRO A 95 14.46 0.56 -5.23
CA PRO A 95 15.78 -0.04 -4.98
C PRO A 95 15.71 -1.55 -4.67
N LYS A 96 16.82 -2.29 -4.89
CA LYS A 96 16.86 -3.74 -4.71
C LYS A 96 16.67 -4.23 -3.27
N ALA A 97 16.90 -3.39 -2.27
CA ALA A 97 16.78 -3.72 -0.84
C ALA A 97 15.32 -3.73 -0.35
N ALA A 98 14.41 -4.33 -1.11
CA ALA A 98 13.03 -4.50 -0.68
C ALA A 98 12.88 -5.71 0.27
N MET A 99 11.97 -5.59 1.22
CA MET A 99 11.42 -6.68 2.02
C MET A 99 10.04 -7.06 1.47
N ALA A 100 9.56 -8.25 1.78
CA ALA A 100 8.22 -8.69 1.41
C ALA A 100 7.42 -9.15 2.63
N SER A 101 6.11 -9.19 2.48
CA SER A 101 5.18 -9.67 3.49
C SER A 101 4.00 -10.40 2.85
N LEU A 102 3.43 -11.36 3.60
CA LEU A 102 2.22 -12.11 3.24
C LEU A 102 0.96 -11.51 3.89
N ASP A 103 1.12 -10.72 4.97
CA ASP A 103 0.04 -10.23 5.81
C ASP A 103 0.02 -8.69 5.99
N GLY A 104 1.07 -8.02 5.52
CA GLY A 104 1.24 -6.57 5.68
C GLY A 104 1.81 -6.15 7.04
N ASN A 105 2.01 -7.08 7.98
CA ASN A 105 2.50 -6.80 9.33
C ASN A 105 3.95 -7.27 9.51
N THR A 106 4.24 -8.50 9.06
CA THR A 106 5.56 -9.10 9.20
C THR A 106 6.31 -9.01 7.88
N PHE A 107 7.41 -8.25 7.85
CA PHE A 107 8.26 -8.07 6.67
C PHE A 107 9.60 -8.75 6.84
N ALA A 108 10.04 -9.51 5.82
CA ALA A 108 11.32 -10.19 5.78
C ALA A 108 12.02 -10.02 4.44
N ALA A 109 13.30 -10.37 4.40
CA ALA A 109 14.10 -10.32 3.17
C ALA A 109 13.55 -11.27 2.09
N ILE A 110 13.66 -10.85 0.83
CA ILE A 110 13.27 -11.65 -0.33
C ILE A 110 14.44 -12.57 -0.72
N PRO A 111 14.20 -13.88 -0.96
CA PRO A 111 12.91 -14.56 -0.99
C PRO A 111 12.38 -14.93 0.41
N LEU A 112 11.06 -14.85 0.58
CA LEU A 112 10.42 -15.31 1.82
C LEU A 112 10.51 -16.82 1.95
N LYS A 113 10.63 -17.29 3.20
CA LYS A 113 10.71 -18.69 3.57
C LYS A 113 9.69 -19.01 4.65
N ARG A 114 9.18 -20.24 4.63
CA ARG A 114 8.28 -20.75 5.67
C ARG A 114 8.71 -22.14 6.12
N GLN A 115 8.45 -22.46 7.38
CA GLN A 115 8.64 -23.80 7.90
C GLN A 115 7.42 -24.66 7.57
N VAL A 116 7.65 -25.81 6.96
CA VAL A 116 6.61 -26.78 6.58
C VAL A 116 6.89 -28.10 7.28
N LYS A 117 5.90 -28.61 8.02
CA LYS A 117 5.97 -29.93 8.63
C LYS A 117 5.56 -30.98 7.61
N LEU A 118 6.44 -31.90 7.30
CA LEU A 118 6.19 -33.03 6.40
C LEU A 118 5.38 -34.13 7.08
N ALA A 119 4.85 -35.06 6.26
CA ALA A 119 4.08 -36.20 6.75
C ALA A 119 4.90 -37.14 7.67
N ASP A 120 6.22 -37.17 7.50
CA ASP A 120 7.14 -37.95 8.35
C ASP A 120 7.49 -37.26 9.67
N GLY A 121 6.86 -36.10 9.96
CA GLY A 121 7.06 -35.29 11.16
C GLY A 121 8.25 -34.34 11.12
N LYS A 122 9.08 -34.37 10.10
CA LYS A 122 10.22 -33.46 9.95
C LYS A 122 9.73 -32.07 9.54
N THR A 123 10.45 -31.05 10.00
CA THR A 123 10.23 -29.67 9.58
C THR A 123 11.30 -29.27 8.57
N VAL A 124 10.87 -28.76 7.42
CA VAL A 124 11.76 -28.26 6.36
C VAL A 124 11.46 -26.80 6.05
N GLU A 125 12.50 -26.07 5.68
CA GLU A 125 12.36 -24.71 5.18
C GLU A 125 11.99 -24.74 3.69
N GLN A 126 10.93 -24.05 3.30
CA GLN A 126 10.44 -23.97 1.94
C GLN A 126 10.34 -22.50 1.50
N LEU A 127 10.71 -22.23 0.25
CA LEU A 127 10.48 -20.93 -0.36
C LEU A 127 8.98 -20.66 -0.51
N VAL A 128 8.57 -19.46 -0.18
CA VAL A 128 7.20 -19.00 -0.44
C VAL A 128 7.09 -18.57 -1.91
N PRO A 129 6.10 -19.03 -2.66
CA PRO A 129 5.86 -18.57 -4.04
C PRO A 129 5.67 -17.06 -4.10
N TYR A 130 6.18 -16.43 -5.16
CA TYR A 130 6.01 -14.98 -5.35
C TYR A 130 4.56 -14.55 -5.58
N SER A 131 3.70 -15.47 -6.02
CA SER A 131 2.24 -15.29 -6.11
C SER A 131 1.55 -15.08 -4.75
N ASP A 132 2.19 -15.54 -3.66
CA ASP A 132 1.64 -15.42 -2.30
C ASP A 132 2.01 -14.09 -1.65
N TYR A 133 2.96 -13.35 -2.22
CA TYR A 133 3.36 -12.04 -1.70
C TYR A 133 2.20 -11.06 -1.79
N ARG A 134 1.99 -10.27 -0.72
CA ARG A 134 0.93 -9.27 -0.65
C ARG A 134 1.45 -7.86 -0.54
N PHE A 135 2.67 -7.69 -0.04
CA PHE A 135 3.28 -6.36 0.12
C PHE A 135 4.78 -6.43 -0.12
N LEU A 136 5.31 -5.36 -0.70
CA LEU A 136 6.73 -5.04 -0.73
C LEU A 136 6.97 -3.78 0.09
N GLN A 137 8.10 -3.70 0.80
CA GLN A 137 8.43 -2.56 1.63
C GLN A 137 9.91 -2.18 1.50
N TRP A 138 10.17 -0.89 1.46
CA TRP A 138 11.53 -0.32 1.48
C TRP A 138 11.68 0.60 2.69
N LYS A 139 12.86 0.53 3.31
CA LYS A 139 13.27 1.49 4.34
C LYS A 139 13.91 2.68 3.62
N LEU A 140 13.18 3.77 3.47
CA LEU A 140 13.70 4.99 2.82
C LEU A 140 14.58 5.80 3.77
N GLY A 141 14.48 5.57 5.08
CA GLY A 141 15.22 6.33 6.09
C GLY A 141 14.63 7.72 6.29
N ASP A 142 15.50 8.70 6.50
CA ASP A 142 15.10 10.07 6.76
C ASP A 142 14.88 10.83 5.45
N MET A 143 13.77 11.56 5.37
CA MET A 143 13.43 12.41 4.23
C MET A 143 13.59 13.88 4.63
N ALA A 144 14.54 14.57 4.02
CA ALA A 144 14.70 16.02 4.17
C ALA A 144 13.47 16.77 3.61
N ASN A 145 13.35 18.06 3.96
CA ASN A 145 12.37 18.95 3.34
C ASN A 145 12.52 18.92 1.81
N LYS A 146 11.40 18.79 1.09
CA LYS A 146 11.31 18.70 -0.38
C LYS A 146 12.04 17.51 -1.01
N ALA A 147 12.52 16.55 -0.20
CA ALA A 147 13.08 15.31 -0.72
C ALA A 147 12.01 14.47 -1.41
N SER A 148 12.46 13.68 -2.40
CA SER A 148 11.60 12.75 -3.12
C SER A 148 12.32 11.43 -3.31
N PHE A 149 11.59 10.31 -3.10
CA PHE A 149 12.07 8.96 -3.36
C PHE A 149 11.12 8.24 -4.31
N LYS A 150 11.67 7.46 -5.22
CA LYS A 150 10.90 6.59 -6.10
C LYS A 150 11.21 5.14 -5.76
N VAL A 151 10.16 4.33 -5.57
CA VAL A 151 10.26 2.88 -5.51
C VAL A 151 9.43 2.28 -6.64
N SER A 152 9.84 1.12 -7.15
CA SER A 152 9.06 0.40 -8.15
C SER A 152 9.27 -1.10 -8.03
N ALA A 153 8.31 -1.87 -8.55
CA ALA A 153 8.42 -3.30 -8.73
C ALA A 153 7.55 -3.75 -9.90
N ARG A 154 7.93 -4.84 -10.53
CA ARG A 154 7.16 -5.45 -11.62
C ARG A 154 6.37 -6.64 -11.11
N MET A 155 5.17 -6.77 -11.61
CA MET A 155 4.25 -7.85 -11.29
C MET A 155 3.66 -8.39 -12.59
N ARG A 156 3.48 -9.71 -12.65
CA ARG A 156 2.83 -10.37 -13.78
C ARG A 156 1.36 -10.59 -13.46
N VAL A 157 0.48 -10.28 -14.39
CA VAL A 157 -0.93 -10.63 -14.29
C VAL A 157 -1.06 -12.15 -14.40
N SER A 158 -1.55 -12.80 -13.34
CA SER A 158 -1.77 -14.25 -13.33
C SER A 158 -2.81 -14.63 -14.37
N ALA A 159 -2.64 -15.78 -15.03
CA ALA A 159 -3.73 -16.38 -15.78
C ALA A 159 -4.88 -16.65 -14.80
N ALA A 160 -6.10 -16.27 -15.18
CA ALA A 160 -7.27 -16.65 -14.38
C ALA A 160 -7.23 -18.16 -14.21
N SER A 161 -7.11 -18.63 -12.96
CA SER A 161 -7.30 -20.06 -12.68
C SER A 161 -8.73 -20.37 -13.05
N THR A 162 -8.94 -21.01 -14.20
CA THR A 162 -10.21 -21.61 -14.52
C THR A 162 -10.36 -22.75 -13.52
N SER A 163 -10.99 -22.47 -12.38
CA SER A 163 -11.46 -23.49 -11.46
C SER A 163 -12.43 -24.33 -12.27
N ALA A 164 -11.97 -25.48 -12.73
CA ALA A 164 -12.83 -26.49 -13.32
C ALA A 164 -13.94 -26.77 -12.28
N ALA A 165 -15.15 -26.36 -12.59
CA ALA A 165 -16.32 -26.76 -11.82
C ALA A 165 -16.31 -28.28 -11.71
N PRO A 166 -16.58 -28.87 -10.53
CA PRO A 166 -16.68 -30.31 -10.41
C PRO A 166 -17.79 -30.78 -11.34
N THR A 167 -17.42 -31.54 -12.36
CA THR A 167 -18.38 -32.25 -13.22
C THR A 167 -19.13 -33.24 -12.35
N ASN A 168 -20.36 -32.90 -12.01
CA ASN A 168 -21.27 -33.80 -11.32
C ASN A 168 -21.70 -34.90 -12.31
N GLN A 169 -20.92 -36.00 -12.33
CA GLN A 169 -21.36 -37.22 -13.01
C GLN A 169 -22.46 -37.85 -12.14
N GLN A 170 -23.72 -37.55 -12.45
CA GLN A 170 -24.82 -38.35 -12.00
C GLN A 170 -24.75 -39.67 -12.73
N ALA A 171 -24.35 -40.71 -12.00
CA ALA A 171 -24.54 -42.11 -12.43
C ALA A 171 -26.03 -42.42 -12.43
N LYS A 172 -26.50 -42.99 -13.52
CA LYS A 172 -27.85 -43.52 -13.74
C LYS A 172 -27.87 -44.98 -13.30
#